data_8b16d1e06b0e68ada648000dd0057e0e
#
_entry.id   8b16d1e06b0e68ada648000dd0057e0e
#
_cell.length_a   1.000
_cell.length_b   1.000
_cell.length_c   1.000
_cell.angle_alpha   90.00
_cell.angle_beta   90.00
_cell.angle_gamma   90.00
#
_symmetry.space_group_name_H-M   'P 1'
#
loop_
_entity.id
_entity.type
_entity.pdbx_description
1 polymer ?
#
loop_
_entity_poly.entity_id
_entity_poly.type
_entity_poly.pdbx_seq_one_letter_code
_entity_poly.pdbx_strand_id
1 'polypeptide(L)'
;MYYILYILFFISLSATTLQEIYENSGPANGYDKYMELNSNIIYRGGIGIFEGDIYIDCNGAVIDLEDGNGIWIYADEQYPSSLEIKDCSIVNGLYYGVSFGGTSNGKITNCNFLDTNFGVKMFDFTDVTITNSIFGNNQTYGIGIYTEYPILDISYSLFWDNESGDCWESCPGWGNIWTQFELEDNLEIIYNNPLFIDYNNFDFNLNENSPCINSGNPLLFDADGSRSDIGANSFNNSLCNIAGDLNQDNYINVLDVVDMTNCILFNECESNCFDLNEDDEYNVLDILVIVDFILN
;
A
#
# COMPACT_ATOMS: atom_id res chain seq x y z
N MET A 1 -32.47 -8.56 49.56
CA MET A 1 -31.48 -7.65 48.95
C MET A 1 -30.57 -8.52 48.06
N TYR A 2 -30.94 -8.64 46.80
CA TYR A 2 -30.19 -9.48 45.82
C TYR A 2 -29.14 -8.60 45.15
N TYR A 3 -27.87 -8.96 45.33
CA TYR A 3 -26.79 -8.33 44.57
C TYR A 3 -26.68 -9.02 43.19
N ILE A 4 -26.99 -8.30 42.13
CA ILE A 4 -26.72 -8.74 40.78
C ILE A 4 -25.25 -8.44 40.50
N LEU A 5 -24.46 -9.49 40.40
CA LEU A 5 -23.05 -9.41 40.01
C LEU A 5 -22.99 -9.28 38.50
N TYR A 6 -22.71 -8.04 37.98
CA TYR A 6 -22.38 -7.84 36.59
C TYR A 6 -20.95 -8.34 36.33
N ILE A 7 -20.83 -9.50 35.70
CA ILE A 7 -19.56 -9.96 35.16
C ILE A 7 -19.39 -9.23 33.82
N LEU A 8 -18.57 -8.19 33.82
CA LEU A 8 -18.05 -7.57 32.61
C LEU A 8 -17.06 -8.55 31.96
N PHE A 9 -17.50 -9.24 30.91
CA PHE A 9 -16.59 -9.92 30.01
C PHE A 9 -15.84 -8.84 29.21
N PHE A 10 -14.63 -8.52 29.61
CA PHE A 10 -13.67 -7.88 28.73
C PHE A 10 -13.24 -8.92 27.70
N ILE A 11 -13.86 -8.90 26.53
CA ILE A 11 -13.28 -9.54 25.35
C ILE A 11 -12.06 -8.65 25.03
N SER A 12 -10.87 -9.08 25.44
CA SER A 12 -9.66 -8.54 24.86
C SER A 12 -9.68 -8.94 23.38
N LEU A 13 -10.01 -8.01 22.47
CA LEU A 13 -9.66 -8.18 21.08
C LEU A 13 -8.12 -8.28 21.07
N SER A 14 -7.57 -9.48 20.95
CA SER A 14 -6.16 -9.65 20.66
C SER A 14 -5.92 -9.01 19.29
N ALA A 15 -4.98 -8.09 19.21
CA ALA A 15 -4.59 -7.52 17.93
C ALA A 15 -4.12 -8.67 17.03
N THR A 16 -4.57 -8.67 15.78
CA THR A 16 -4.16 -9.68 14.80
C THR A 16 -2.69 -9.42 14.42
N THR A 17 -1.83 -10.41 14.66
CA THR A 17 -0.41 -10.29 14.31
C THR A 17 -0.13 -10.84 12.92
N LEU A 18 0.84 -10.23 12.22
CA LEU A 18 1.30 -10.75 10.93
C LEU A 18 1.88 -12.17 11.08
N GLN A 19 2.57 -12.44 12.19
CA GLN A 19 3.11 -13.76 12.53
C GLN A 19 2.02 -14.84 12.59
N GLU A 20 0.88 -14.55 13.23
CA GLU A 20 -0.22 -15.49 13.32
C GLU A 20 -0.81 -15.82 11.94
N ILE A 21 -0.96 -14.83 11.07
CA ILE A 21 -1.40 -15.07 9.70
C ILE A 21 -0.37 -15.91 8.94
N TYR A 22 0.92 -15.59 9.06
CA TYR A 22 2.00 -16.32 8.42
C TYR A 22 2.05 -17.80 8.85
N GLU A 23 1.89 -18.09 10.14
CA GLU A 23 1.88 -19.46 10.67
C GLU A 23 0.67 -20.27 10.17
N ASN A 24 -0.48 -19.63 10.03
CA ASN A 24 -1.72 -20.28 9.61
C ASN A 24 -1.92 -20.32 8.10
N SER A 25 -1.12 -19.58 7.31
CA SER A 25 -1.20 -19.62 5.85
C SER A 25 -0.57 -20.92 5.31
N GLY A 26 -1.08 -21.36 4.17
CA GLY A 26 -0.62 -22.56 3.48
C GLY A 26 -0.33 -22.30 2.01
N PRO A 27 0.05 -23.35 1.26
CA PRO A 27 0.40 -23.23 -0.14
C PRO A 27 -0.83 -22.93 -1.02
N ALA A 28 -0.68 -21.94 -1.90
CA ALA A 28 -1.65 -21.62 -2.94
C ALA A 28 -0.97 -20.87 -4.10
N ASN A 29 -1.53 -20.93 -5.29
CA ASN A 29 -1.12 -20.18 -6.48
C ASN A 29 0.38 -20.32 -6.85
N GLY A 30 1.03 -21.43 -6.44
CA GLY A 30 2.43 -21.69 -6.71
C GLY A 30 3.40 -21.22 -5.63
N TYR A 31 2.91 -20.59 -4.57
CA TYR A 31 3.69 -20.19 -3.40
C TYR A 31 3.56 -21.21 -2.27
N ASP A 32 4.58 -21.34 -1.43
CA ASP A 32 4.57 -22.20 -0.24
C ASP A 32 3.69 -21.62 0.86
N LYS A 33 3.62 -20.29 0.94
CA LYS A 33 2.63 -19.56 1.75
C LYS A 33 2.02 -18.42 0.94
N TYR A 34 0.71 -18.38 0.96
CA TYR A 34 -0.08 -17.39 0.27
C TYR A 34 -0.96 -16.64 1.28
N MET A 35 -0.75 -15.34 1.40
CA MET A 35 -1.40 -14.49 2.40
C MET A 35 -2.18 -13.39 1.69
N GLU A 36 -3.49 -13.33 1.92
CA GLU A 36 -4.35 -12.21 1.54
C GLU A 36 -4.85 -11.54 2.82
N LEU A 37 -4.49 -10.28 3.00
CA LEU A 37 -4.86 -9.52 4.19
C LEU A 37 -6.16 -8.74 3.93
N ASN A 38 -6.79 -8.31 5.01
CA ASN A 38 -8.01 -7.50 4.96
C ASN A 38 -7.69 -6.04 5.22
N SER A 39 -8.01 -5.15 4.27
CA SER A 39 -7.75 -3.71 4.36
C SER A 39 -8.36 -3.01 5.60
N ASN A 40 -9.39 -3.58 6.20
CA ASN A 40 -10.02 -3.04 7.41
C ASN A 40 -9.32 -3.42 8.71
N ILE A 41 -8.19 -4.14 8.63
CA ILE A 41 -7.45 -4.63 9.80
C ILE A 41 -6.03 -4.07 9.78
N ILE A 42 -5.59 -3.53 10.91
CA ILE A 42 -4.18 -3.21 11.14
C ILE A 42 -3.51 -4.47 11.71
N TYR A 43 -2.55 -5.01 10.97
CA TYR A 43 -1.76 -6.16 11.40
C TYR A 43 -0.53 -5.69 12.17
N ARG A 44 -0.12 -6.44 13.20
CA ARG A 44 0.95 -6.02 14.09
C ARG A 44 2.18 -6.89 14.01
N GLY A 45 3.34 -6.22 14.11
CA GLY A 45 4.65 -6.85 14.12
C GLY A 45 5.09 -7.39 12.76
N GLY A 46 6.37 -7.76 12.69
CA GLY A 46 6.98 -8.36 11.50
C GLY A 46 7.08 -9.88 11.56
N ILE A 47 7.72 -10.46 10.54
CA ILE A 47 7.95 -11.91 10.42
C ILE A 47 9.37 -12.20 9.91
N GLY A 48 9.89 -13.40 10.24
CA GLY A 48 11.10 -13.95 9.63
C GLY A 48 10.76 -15.05 8.62
N ILE A 49 11.31 -14.95 7.43
CA ILE A 49 11.15 -15.90 6.33
C ILE A 49 12.53 -16.50 6.03
N PHE A 50 12.66 -17.82 6.23
CA PHE A 50 13.94 -18.54 6.09
C PHE A 50 13.88 -19.71 5.14
N GLU A 51 12.72 -19.97 4.56
CA GLU A 51 12.50 -21.06 3.59
C GLU A 51 11.20 -20.82 2.81
N GLY A 52 11.22 -21.14 1.52
CA GLY A 52 10.05 -21.17 0.65
C GLY A 52 9.74 -19.87 -0.05
N ASP A 53 8.84 -19.96 -1.01
CA ASP A 53 8.34 -18.83 -1.78
C ASP A 53 7.07 -18.27 -1.15
N ILE A 54 7.12 -17.02 -0.69
CA ILE A 54 6.06 -16.38 0.10
C ILE A 54 5.42 -15.26 -0.70
N TYR A 55 4.08 -15.24 -0.69
CA TYR A 55 3.28 -14.17 -1.28
C TYR A 55 2.44 -13.47 -0.21
N ILE A 56 2.48 -12.14 -0.21
CA ILE A 56 1.67 -11.30 0.67
C ILE A 56 0.96 -10.23 -0.16
N ASP A 57 -0.36 -10.29 -0.17
CA ASP A 57 -1.23 -9.25 -0.71
C ASP A 57 -1.96 -8.59 0.44
N CYS A 58 -1.64 -7.34 0.70
CA CYS A 58 -2.29 -6.61 1.79
C CYS A 58 -3.65 -6.02 1.39
N ASN A 59 -3.98 -5.94 0.11
CA ASN A 59 -5.20 -5.27 -0.35
C ASN A 59 -5.38 -3.86 0.26
N GLY A 60 -4.29 -3.11 0.46
CA GLY A 60 -4.29 -1.81 1.12
C GLY A 60 -4.21 -1.84 2.65
N ALA A 61 -4.09 -3.02 3.29
CA ALA A 61 -3.94 -3.11 4.74
C ALA A 61 -2.64 -2.50 5.25
N VAL A 62 -2.68 -2.05 6.50
CA VAL A 62 -1.51 -1.55 7.24
C VAL A 62 -0.88 -2.66 8.06
N ILE A 63 0.45 -2.77 7.99
CA ILE A 63 1.29 -3.57 8.88
C ILE A 63 2.04 -2.59 9.78
N ASP A 64 1.60 -2.46 11.02
CA ASP A 64 2.23 -1.65 12.05
C ASP A 64 3.27 -2.48 12.81
N LEU A 65 4.53 -2.15 12.64
CA LEU A 65 5.64 -2.90 13.24
C LEU A 65 5.85 -2.59 14.73
N GLU A 66 5.13 -1.62 15.31
CA GLU A 66 5.14 -1.28 16.74
C GLU A 66 6.57 -1.06 17.29
N ASP A 67 7.41 -0.31 16.57
CA ASP A 67 8.82 -0.12 16.86
C ASP A 67 9.64 -1.44 16.93
N GLY A 68 9.16 -2.47 16.26
CA GLY A 68 9.82 -3.77 16.17
C GLY A 68 10.62 -3.96 14.89
N ASN A 69 11.04 -5.21 14.67
CA ASN A 69 11.63 -5.65 13.42
C ASN A 69 10.53 -5.77 12.34
N GLY A 70 10.88 -5.44 11.10
CA GLY A 70 10.02 -5.63 9.96
C GLY A 70 9.98 -7.08 9.44
N ILE A 71 9.72 -7.21 8.16
CA ILE A 71 9.75 -8.49 7.46
C ILE A 71 11.19 -8.79 7.06
N TRP A 72 11.74 -9.89 7.54
CA TRP A 72 13.10 -10.31 7.22
C TRP A 72 13.12 -11.61 6.41
N ILE A 73 13.76 -11.54 5.25
CA ILE A 73 13.94 -12.67 4.34
C ILE A 73 15.42 -13.01 4.29
N TYR A 74 15.74 -14.30 4.50
CA TYR A 74 17.10 -14.79 4.37
C TYR A 74 17.08 -16.14 3.63
N ALA A 75 17.92 -16.26 2.61
CA ALA A 75 18.09 -17.47 1.84
C ALA A 75 19.55 -17.91 1.81
N ASP A 76 19.77 -19.21 1.75
CA ASP A 76 21.06 -19.82 1.45
C ASP A 76 20.87 -21.00 0.48
N GLU A 77 21.98 -21.72 0.16
CA GLU A 77 21.94 -22.86 -0.77
C GLU A 77 21.05 -24.02 -0.28
N GLN A 78 20.87 -24.15 1.02
CA GLN A 78 20.07 -25.22 1.63
C GLN A 78 18.60 -24.82 1.77
N TYR A 79 18.34 -23.57 2.05
CA TYR A 79 17.02 -23.01 2.32
C TYR A 79 16.77 -21.78 1.43
N PRO A 80 16.40 -22.03 0.15
CA PRO A 80 16.01 -20.92 -0.73
C PRO A 80 14.74 -20.26 -0.20
N SER A 81 14.68 -18.93 -0.26
CA SER A 81 13.48 -18.20 0.08
C SER A 81 13.30 -16.95 -0.78
N SER A 82 12.06 -16.62 -1.07
CA SER A 82 11.68 -15.41 -1.78
C SER A 82 10.44 -14.76 -1.17
N LEU A 83 10.25 -13.47 -1.44
CA LEU A 83 9.07 -12.72 -1.05
C LEU A 83 8.53 -11.93 -2.25
N GLU A 84 7.28 -12.17 -2.60
CA GLU A 84 6.48 -11.24 -3.38
C GLU A 84 5.47 -10.57 -2.46
N ILE A 85 5.52 -9.21 -2.37
CA ILE A 85 4.65 -8.42 -1.51
C ILE A 85 4.06 -7.26 -2.30
N LYS A 86 2.76 -7.05 -2.14
CA LYS A 86 2.07 -5.97 -2.83
C LYS A 86 0.95 -5.33 -2.01
N ASP A 87 0.61 -4.12 -2.42
CA ASP A 87 -0.51 -3.33 -1.89
C ASP A 87 -0.47 -3.19 -0.35
N CYS A 88 0.76 -3.05 0.23
CA CYS A 88 1.01 -3.01 1.66
C CYS A 88 1.49 -1.64 2.13
N SER A 89 0.93 -1.13 3.23
CA SER A 89 1.52 -0.02 3.98
C SER A 89 2.23 -0.55 5.22
N ILE A 90 3.57 -0.52 5.23
CA ILE A 90 4.43 -1.00 6.32
C ILE A 90 4.98 0.20 7.07
N VAL A 91 4.66 0.27 8.37
CA VAL A 91 4.91 1.48 9.18
C VAL A 91 5.58 1.18 10.52
N ASN A 92 6.19 2.20 11.12
CA ASN A 92 6.74 2.18 12.49
C ASN A 92 7.77 1.08 12.74
N GLY A 93 8.74 0.91 11.83
CA GLY A 93 9.79 -0.10 11.99
C GLY A 93 11.07 0.47 12.62
N LEU A 94 11.51 -0.10 13.74
CA LEU A 94 12.74 0.34 14.43
C LEU A 94 14.00 0.16 13.57
N TYR A 95 14.05 -0.87 12.73
CA TYR A 95 15.24 -1.18 11.93
C TYR A 95 14.99 -1.15 10.43
N TYR A 96 13.87 -1.65 9.96
CA TYR A 96 13.50 -1.71 8.53
C TYR A 96 12.02 -2.08 8.36
N GLY A 97 11.44 -1.72 7.23
CA GLY A 97 10.15 -2.27 6.79
C GLY A 97 10.32 -3.69 6.27
N VAL A 98 11.16 -3.87 5.24
CA VAL A 98 11.52 -5.19 4.69
C VAL A 98 13.05 -5.29 4.60
N SER A 99 13.62 -6.46 4.89
CA SER A 99 15.05 -6.71 4.76
C SER A 99 15.33 -8.02 4.03
N PHE A 100 16.21 -7.97 3.04
CA PHE A 100 16.67 -9.11 2.26
C PHE A 100 18.12 -9.44 2.58
N GLY A 101 18.43 -10.73 2.76
CA GLY A 101 19.79 -11.21 3.05
C GLY A 101 20.10 -12.56 2.41
N GLY A 102 21.38 -12.92 2.38
CA GLY A 102 21.87 -14.14 1.76
C GLY A 102 21.70 -14.11 0.24
N THR A 103 20.99 -15.09 -0.32
CA THR A 103 20.67 -15.19 -1.76
C THR A 103 19.18 -15.05 -2.02
N SER A 104 18.45 -14.36 -1.12
CA SER A 104 17.01 -14.19 -1.25
C SER A 104 16.63 -13.26 -2.40
N ASN A 105 15.44 -13.51 -2.95
CA ASN A 105 14.87 -12.68 -4.01
C ASN A 105 13.63 -11.96 -3.49
N GLY A 106 13.38 -10.76 -4.03
CA GLY A 106 12.24 -9.95 -3.66
C GLY A 106 11.53 -9.31 -4.82
N LYS A 107 10.20 -9.25 -4.73
CA LYS A 107 9.39 -8.41 -5.59
C LYS A 107 8.42 -7.60 -4.73
N ILE A 108 8.52 -6.29 -4.86
CA ILE A 108 7.73 -5.31 -4.12
C ILE A 108 6.96 -4.47 -5.12
N THR A 109 5.64 -4.44 -4.99
CA THR A 109 4.78 -3.69 -5.91
C THR A 109 3.73 -2.93 -5.12
N ASN A 110 3.49 -1.66 -5.47
CA ASN A 110 2.46 -0.84 -4.85
C ASN A 110 2.53 -0.87 -3.31
N CYS A 111 3.70 -0.60 -2.72
CA CYS A 111 3.86 -0.61 -1.27
C CYS A 111 4.25 0.77 -0.73
N ASN A 112 3.85 1.05 0.50
CA ASN A 112 4.29 2.20 1.27
C ASN A 112 5.22 1.73 2.39
N PHE A 113 6.39 2.36 2.51
CA PHE A 113 7.35 2.17 3.61
C PHE A 113 7.52 3.48 4.34
N LEU A 114 6.89 3.61 5.51
CA LEU A 114 6.72 4.88 6.20
C LEU A 114 7.13 4.77 7.67
N ASP A 115 7.77 5.82 8.21
CA ASP A 115 8.17 5.88 9.61
C ASP A 115 9.02 4.69 10.07
N THR A 116 9.81 4.11 9.17
CA THR A 116 10.77 3.06 9.50
C THR A 116 12.18 3.64 9.61
N ASN A 117 13.14 2.88 10.14
CA ASN A 117 14.52 3.34 10.08
C ASN A 117 15.03 3.29 8.63
N PHE A 118 14.80 2.16 7.94
CA PHE A 118 14.98 1.99 6.51
C PHE A 118 13.70 1.40 5.93
N GLY A 119 13.21 1.90 4.82
CA GLY A 119 12.08 1.28 4.14
C GLY A 119 12.41 -0.14 3.71
N VAL A 120 13.45 -0.29 2.89
CA VAL A 120 13.99 -1.60 2.45
C VAL A 120 15.48 -1.67 2.76
N LYS A 121 15.96 -2.83 3.25
CA LYS A 121 17.38 -3.14 3.41
C LYS A 121 17.78 -4.32 2.55
N MET A 122 18.99 -4.25 1.98
CA MET A 122 19.58 -5.31 1.16
C MET A 122 21.00 -5.65 1.63
N PHE A 123 21.25 -6.95 1.80
CA PHE A 123 22.54 -7.50 2.19
C PHE A 123 22.97 -8.59 1.20
N ASP A 124 24.24 -8.95 1.22
CA ASP A 124 24.81 -10.08 0.49
C ASP A 124 24.52 -10.08 -1.02
N PHE A 125 23.94 -11.13 -1.56
CA PHE A 125 23.73 -11.38 -3.00
C PHE A 125 22.23 -11.36 -3.34
N THR A 126 21.49 -10.45 -2.78
CA THR A 126 20.05 -10.35 -2.97
C THR A 126 19.68 -9.73 -4.31
N ASP A 127 18.55 -10.16 -4.86
CA ASP A 127 17.95 -9.68 -6.11
C ASP A 127 16.53 -9.17 -5.81
N VAL A 128 16.31 -7.86 -5.96
CA VAL A 128 15.04 -7.20 -5.55
C VAL A 128 14.54 -6.30 -6.66
N THR A 129 13.28 -6.50 -7.04
CA THR A 129 12.54 -5.61 -7.93
C THR A 129 11.52 -4.81 -7.13
N ILE A 130 11.50 -3.48 -7.32
CA ILE A 130 10.57 -2.56 -6.65
C ILE A 130 9.86 -1.72 -7.71
N THR A 131 8.54 -1.70 -7.66
CA THR A 131 7.73 -0.92 -8.61
C THR A 131 6.57 -0.24 -7.90
N ASN A 132 6.21 0.97 -8.31
CA ASN A 132 5.06 1.73 -7.81
C ASN A 132 5.04 1.89 -6.28
N SER A 133 6.19 2.11 -5.64
CA SER A 133 6.25 2.12 -4.18
C SER A 133 6.64 3.48 -3.63
N ILE A 134 6.16 3.80 -2.42
CA ILE A 134 6.44 5.04 -1.71
C ILE A 134 7.39 4.76 -0.55
N PHE A 135 8.44 5.55 -0.46
CA PHE A 135 9.39 5.57 0.65
C PHE A 135 9.33 6.94 1.30
N GLY A 136 8.74 7.02 2.49
CA GLY A 136 8.49 8.32 3.11
C GLY A 136 8.79 8.36 4.60
N ASN A 137 9.29 9.52 5.05
CA ASN A 137 9.51 9.83 6.47
C ASN A 137 10.34 8.77 7.23
N ASN A 138 11.25 8.07 6.52
CA ASN A 138 12.11 7.10 7.16
C ASN A 138 13.26 7.79 7.92
N GLN A 139 13.58 7.28 9.12
CA GLN A 139 14.53 7.89 10.04
C GLN A 139 15.97 7.93 9.51
N THR A 140 16.29 7.06 8.55
CA THR A 140 17.60 7.04 7.92
C THR A 140 17.44 7.15 6.39
N TYR A 141 17.04 6.08 5.71
CA TYR A 141 16.91 6.08 4.24
C TYR A 141 15.66 5.34 3.77
N GLY A 142 15.15 5.70 2.61
CA GLY A 142 14.14 4.90 1.91
C GLY A 142 14.66 3.48 1.62
N ILE A 143 15.86 3.38 1.03
CA ILE A 143 16.52 2.10 0.72
C ILE A 143 17.95 2.11 1.23
N GLY A 144 18.33 1.08 2.01
CA GLY A 144 19.69 0.87 2.51
C GLY A 144 20.33 -0.36 1.88
N ILE A 145 21.43 -0.19 1.16
CA ILE A 145 22.17 -1.25 0.48
C ILE A 145 23.50 -1.50 1.20
N TYR A 146 23.68 -2.70 1.71
CA TYR A 146 24.83 -3.10 2.53
C TYR A 146 25.66 -4.19 1.86
N THR A 147 25.76 -4.16 0.55
CA THR A 147 26.52 -5.13 -0.24
C THR A 147 27.21 -4.45 -1.40
N GLU A 148 28.31 -5.06 -1.89
CA GLU A 148 29.00 -4.62 -3.10
C GLU A 148 28.36 -5.18 -4.38
N TYR A 149 27.40 -6.09 -4.26
CA TYR A 149 26.82 -6.82 -5.38
C TYR A 149 25.28 -6.81 -5.35
N PRO A 150 24.64 -5.65 -5.17
CA PRO A 150 23.20 -5.61 -5.17
C PRO A 150 22.68 -5.80 -6.58
N ILE A 151 21.59 -6.57 -6.72
CA ILE A 151 20.74 -6.50 -7.89
C ILE A 151 19.46 -5.83 -7.41
N LEU A 152 19.29 -4.57 -7.79
CA LEU A 152 18.09 -3.79 -7.49
C LEU A 152 17.57 -3.17 -8.78
N ASP A 153 16.35 -3.53 -9.15
CA ASP A 153 15.58 -2.88 -10.20
C ASP A 153 14.45 -2.08 -9.54
N ILE A 154 14.53 -0.74 -9.61
CA ILE A 154 13.51 0.15 -9.07
C ILE A 154 12.97 1.08 -10.14
N SER A 155 11.64 1.18 -10.20
CA SER A 155 10.95 2.01 -11.18
C SER A 155 9.64 2.58 -10.63
N TYR A 156 9.18 3.70 -11.19
CA TYR A 156 7.89 4.31 -10.90
C TYR A 156 7.61 4.43 -9.39
N SER A 157 8.58 4.93 -8.63
CA SER A 157 8.50 5.01 -7.18
C SER A 157 8.65 6.44 -6.68
N LEU A 158 8.17 6.72 -5.46
CA LEU A 158 8.22 8.04 -4.87
C LEU A 158 9.03 8.02 -3.57
N PHE A 159 9.89 9.04 -3.41
CA PHE A 159 10.64 9.28 -2.19
C PHE A 159 10.25 10.63 -1.59
N TRP A 160 10.04 10.64 -0.26
CA TRP A 160 9.60 11.83 0.45
C TRP A 160 10.14 11.87 1.87
N ASP A 161 10.82 12.97 2.22
CA ASP A 161 11.22 13.34 3.59
C ASP A 161 11.94 12.24 4.39
N ASN A 162 12.80 11.46 3.73
CA ASN A 162 13.66 10.51 4.40
C ASN A 162 14.85 11.28 5.03
N GLU A 163 15.13 11.12 6.34
CA GLU A 163 15.99 12.01 7.14
C GLU A 163 17.41 12.13 6.59
N SER A 164 18.03 11.03 6.16
CA SER A 164 19.41 11.02 5.65
C SER A 164 19.49 10.92 4.13
N GLY A 165 18.37 10.79 3.43
CA GLY A 165 18.26 10.71 1.98
C GLY A 165 17.48 9.50 1.50
N ASP A 166 17.25 9.46 0.21
CA ASP A 166 16.33 8.51 -0.41
C ASP A 166 16.98 7.16 -0.64
N CYS A 167 18.20 7.16 -1.16
CA CYS A 167 19.02 5.96 -1.29
C CYS A 167 20.44 6.28 -0.88
N TRP A 168 21.13 5.37 -0.24
CA TRP A 168 22.33 5.65 0.47
C TRP A 168 23.63 5.26 -0.23
N GLU A 169 24.63 6.18 -0.17
CA GLU A 169 25.93 6.05 -0.79
C GLU A 169 27.04 5.44 0.09
N SER A 170 26.99 5.52 1.39
CA SER A 170 28.03 4.97 2.28
C SER A 170 27.58 4.85 3.73
N CYS A 171 27.56 3.62 4.31
CA CYS A 171 27.41 3.42 5.74
C CYS A 171 28.72 3.67 6.47
N PRO A 172 28.85 4.68 7.31
CA PRO A 172 30.01 4.79 8.16
C PRO A 172 30.07 3.56 9.07
N GLY A 173 30.98 2.65 8.76
CA GLY A 173 31.33 1.52 9.63
C GLY A 173 31.01 0.11 9.15
N TRP A 174 30.33 -0.09 8.04
CA TRP A 174 30.00 -1.40 7.51
C TRP A 174 30.28 -1.48 6.00
N GLY A 175 31.49 -1.70 5.62
CA GLY A 175 31.89 -2.06 4.27
C GLY A 175 31.61 -0.98 3.19
N ASN A 176 32.12 -1.22 2.02
CA ASN A 176 31.87 -0.36 0.86
C ASN A 176 30.44 -0.54 0.41
N ILE A 177 29.70 0.54 0.41
CA ILE A 177 28.36 0.58 -0.11
C ILE A 177 28.38 1.12 -1.51
N TRP A 178 27.56 0.51 -2.31
CA TRP A 178 27.44 0.85 -3.70
C TRP A 178 26.69 2.15 -3.90
N THR A 179 27.40 3.10 -4.53
CA THR A 179 27.01 4.49 -4.71
C THR A 179 26.28 4.75 -6.04
N GLN A 180 25.90 3.72 -6.80
CA GLN A 180 25.50 3.95 -8.19
C GLN A 180 24.03 3.72 -8.49
N PHE A 181 23.18 3.95 -7.53
CA PHE A 181 21.81 4.28 -7.90
C PHE A 181 21.76 5.81 -8.10
N GLU A 182 22.10 6.25 -9.29
CA GLU A 182 21.74 7.57 -9.77
C GLU A 182 20.22 7.60 -9.98
N LEU A 183 19.46 7.47 -8.86
CA LEU A 183 17.99 7.62 -8.88
C LEU A 183 17.60 8.99 -9.41
N GLU A 184 18.45 9.99 -9.20
CA GLU A 184 18.22 11.37 -9.63
C GLU A 184 18.09 11.53 -11.17
N ASP A 185 18.73 10.66 -11.95
CA ASP A 185 18.62 10.65 -13.40
C ASP A 185 17.50 9.73 -13.93
N ASN A 186 16.83 8.98 -13.02
CA ASN A 186 15.72 8.13 -13.40
C ASN A 186 14.43 8.95 -13.46
N LEU A 187 13.93 9.21 -14.66
CA LEU A 187 12.70 9.97 -14.91
C LEU A 187 11.43 9.31 -14.35
N GLU A 188 11.53 8.08 -13.90
CA GLU A 188 10.42 7.31 -13.33
C GLU A 188 10.35 7.41 -11.80
N ILE A 189 11.30 8.16 -11.18
CA ILE A 189 11.32 8.39 -9.73
C ILE A 189 10.82 9.79 -9.42
N ILE A 190 9.91 9.89 -8.46
CA ILE A 190 9.29 11.14 -8.02
C ILE A 190 9.84 11.51 -6.64
N TYR A 191 10.25 12.77 -6.46
CA TYR A 191 10.68 13.36 -5.19
C TYR A 191 9.67 14.40 -4.76
N ASN A 192 8.63 13.99 -4.06
CA ASN A 192 7.55 14.90 -3.64
C ASN A 192 6.77 14.29 -2.46
N ASN A 193 5.94 15.12 -1.81
CA ASN A 193 4.97 14.65 -0.82
C ASN A 193 3.87 13.84 -1.54
N PRO A 194 3.57 12.61 -1.11
CA PRO A 194 2.52 11.79 -1.71
C PRO A 194 1.10 12.33 -1.47
N LEU A 195 0.92 13.27 -0.54
CA LEU A 195 -0.36 13.89 -0.19
C LEU A 195 -1.41 12.85 0.25
N PHE A 196 -1.09 12.06 1.25
CA PHE A 196 -2.06 11.17 1.89
C PHE A 196 -3.20 11.95 2.57
N ILE A 197 -4.40 11.38 2.65
CA ILE A 197 -5.58 12.02 3.25
C ILE A 197 -5.39 12.28 4.74
N ASP A 198 -5.01 11.25 5.52
CA ASP A 198 -4.74 11.41 6.95
C ASP A 198 -3.60 10.49 7.42
N TYR A 199 -2.38 10.96 7.17
CA TYR A 199 -1.15 10.24 7.50
C TYR A 199 -1.08 9.76 8.95
N ASN A 200 -1.49 10.60 9.90
CA ASN A 200 -1.37 10.31 11.33
C ASN A 200 -2.35 9.23 11.82
N ASN A 201 -3.42 8.99 11.11
CA ASN A 201 -4.41 7.95 11.41
C ASN A 201 -4.32 6.75 10.46
N PHE A 202 -3.20 6.61 9.75
CA PHE A 202 -2.95 5.52 8.81
C PHE A 202 -3.93 5.48 7.61
N ASP A 203 -4.54 6.61 7.29
CA ASP A 203 -5.27 6.75 6.04
C ASP A 203 -4.30 7.17 4.93
N PHE A 204 -3.74 6.15 4.28
CA PHE A 204 -2.79 6.29 3.18
C PHE A 204 -3.48 6.34 1.81
N ASN A 205 -4.77 6.62 1.75
CA ASN A 205 -5.43 6.97 0.51
C ASN A 205 -4.85 8.28 -0.03
N LEU A 206 -4.76 8.39 -1.35
CA LEU A 206 -4.21 9.56 -2.01
C LEU A 206 -5.24 10.70 -2.04
N ASN A 207 -4.80 11.93 -1.81
CA ASN A 207 -5.60 13.12 -2.07
C ASN A 207 -5.69 13.35 -3.59
N GLU A 208 -6.75 13.96 -4.07
CA GLU A 208 -7.00 14.26 -5.49
C GLU A 208 -5.86 15.01 -6.21
N ASN A 209 -5.03 15.74 -5.46
CA ASN A 209 -3.88 16.48 -6.00
C ASN A 209 -2.55 15.72 -5.83
N SER A 210 -2.59 14.44 -5.49
CA SER A 210 -1.39 13.63 -5.28
C SER A 210 -0.58 13.46 -6.57
N PRO A 211 0.75 13.63 -6.49
CA PRO A 211 1.63 13.34 -7.63
C PRO A 211 1.74 11.83 -7.94
N CYS A 212 1.22 10.98 -7.07
CA CYS A 212 1.22 9.53 -7.24
C CYS A 212 0.15 9.05 -8.23
N ILE A 213 -0.93 9.84 -8.42
CA ILE A 213 -2.07 9.46 -9.25
C ILE A 213 -1.64 9.30 -10.72
N ASN A 214 -1.98 8.16 -11.32
CA ASN A 214 -1.65 7.80 -12.70
C ASN A 214 -0.14 7.89 -13.04
N SER A 215 0.73 7.81 -12.02
CA SER A 215 2.18 7.98 -12.17
C SER A 215 2.96 6.67 -12.06
N GLY A 216 2.31 5.57 -11.78
CA GLY A 216 2.90 4.24 -11.69
C GLY A 216 3.31 3.64 -13.05
N ASN A 217 3.67 2.39 -13.07
CA ASN A 217 4.09 1.69 -14.28
C ASN A 217 2.98 1.70 -15.35
N PRO A 218 3.23 2.23 -16.57
CA PRO A 218 2.21 2.37 -17.61
C PRO A 218 1.69 1.04 -18.17
N LEU A 219 2.29 -0.09 -17.79
CA LEU A 219 1.83 -1.42 -18.15
C LEU A 219 0.91 -2.03 -17.07
N LEU A 220 0.76 -1.36 -15.94
CA LEU A 220 -0.14 -1.74 -14.85
C LEU A 220 -1.32 -0.78 -14.80
N PHE A 221 -2.48 -1.30 -14.42
CA PHE A 221 -3.72 -0.54 -14.38
C PHE A 221 -4.41 -0.76 -13.04
N ASP A 222 -5.04 0.30 -12.55
CA ASP A 222 -5.92 0.24 -11.39
C ASP A 222 -7.27 -0.40 -11.74
N ALA A 223 -8.08 -0.67 -10.73
CA ALA A 223 -9.36 -1.34 -10.89
C ALA A 223 -10.36 -0.54 -11.77
N ASP A 224 -10.21 0.78 -11.83
CA ASP A 224 -11.01 1.67 -12.68
C ASP A 224 -10.53 1.73 -14.15
N GLY A 225 -9.44 1.02 -14.48
CA GLY A 225 -8.85 0.96 -15.81
C GLY A 225 -7.90 2.11 -16.12
N SER A 226 -7.67 3.04 -15.20
CA SER A 226 -6.64 4.07 -15.31
C SER A 226 -5.23 3.46 -15.19
N ARG A 227 -4.21 4.23 -15.58
CA ARG A 227 -2.83 3.85 -15.32
C ARG A 227 -2.60 3.72 -13.82
N SER A 228 -1.86 2.70 -13.37
CA SER A 228 -1.66 2.47 -11.95
C SER A 228 -1.08 3.68 -11.22
N ASP A 229 -1.46 3.82 -9.98
CA ASP A 229 -0.92 4.80 -9.06
C ASP A 229 0.38 4.30 -8.41
N ILE A 230 1.08 5.19 -7.73
CA ILE A 230 2.23 4.86 -6.90
C ILE A 230 1.74 4.74 -5.45
N GLY A 231 2.03 3.62 -4.77
CA GLY A 231 1.66 3.36 -3.39
C GLY A 231 0.67 2.22 -3.20
N ALA A 232 0.36 1.91 -1.95
CA ALA A 232 -0.43 0.76 -1.55
C ALA A 232 -1.93 0.88 -1.86
N ASN A 233 -2.41 2.09 -1.97
CA ASN A 233 -3.82 2.39 -2.20
C ASN A 233 -3.96 3.15 -3.50
N SER A 234 -4.66 2.59 -4.47
CA SER A 234 -4.99 3.34 -5.68
C SER A 234 -6.00 4.44 -5.36
N PHE A 235 -5.79 5.59 -6.00
CA PHE A 235 -6.77 6.67 -5.98
C PHE A 235 -7.99 6.22 -6.76
N ASN A 236 -9.03 5.91 -6.02
CA ASN A 236 -10.28 5.56 -6.65
C ASN A 236 -10.93 6.85 -7.15
N ASN A 237 -10.82 7.08 -8.46
CA ASN A 237 -11.49 8.19 -9.14
C ASN A 237 -13.02 7.96 -9.21
N SER A 238 -13.50 6.86 -8.64
CA SER A 238 -14.90 6.72 -8.33
C SER A 238 -15.21 7.67 -7.16
N LEU A 239 -15.54 8.89 -7.50
CA LEU A 239 -15.96 9.99 -6.63
C LEU A 239 -17.21 9.68 -5.81
N CYS A 240 -17.47 8.42 -5.50
CA CYS A 240 -18.62 7.97 -4.74
C CYS A 240 -18.23 7.37 -3.41
N ASN A 241 -17.90 8.20 -2.44
CA ASN A 241 -17.95 7.75 -1.04
C ASN A 241 -19.39 7.34 -0.65
N ILE A 242 -20.37 7.88 -1.33
CA ILE A 242 -21.79 7.55 -1.18
C ILE A 242 -22.38 7.48 -2.57
N ALA A 243 -22.81 6.28 -3.03
CA ALA A 243 -23.46 6.13 -4.31
C ALA A 243 -24.67 7.06 -4.42
N GLY A 244 -24.66 7.97 -5.40
CA GLY A 244 -25.69 9.00 -5.57
C GLY A 244 -25.37 10.35 -4.93
N ASP A 245 -24.28 10.52 -4.19
CA ASP A 245 -23.75 11.82 -3.76
C ASP A 245 -22.77 12.32 -4.82
N LEU A 246 -23.29 12.99 -5.82
CA LEU A 246 -22.53 13.38 -7.00
C LEU A 246 -21.75 14.68 -6.82
N ASN A 247 -22.21 15.56 -5.91
CA ASN A 247 -21.55 16.81 -5.56
C ASN A 247 -20.59 16.67 -4.36
N GLN A 248 -20.51 15.49 -3.74
CA GLN A 248 -19.62 15.13 -2.62
C GLN A 248 -19.82 15.97 -1.35
N ASP A 249 -21.05 16.40 -1.11
CA ASP A 249 -21.40 17.14 0.12
C ASP A 249 -21.76 16.22 1.30
N ASN A 250 -21.65 14.90 1.13
CA ASN A 250 -22.02 13.81 2.05
C ASN A 250 -23.54 13.67 2.29
N TYR A 251 -24.37 14.25 1.44
CA TYR A 251 -25.83 14.13 1.52
C TYR A 251 -26.41 13.82 0.14
N ILE A 252 -27.14 12.71 -0.01
CA ILE A 252 -27.93 12.48 -1.23
C ILE A 252 -29.16 13.38 -1.18
N ASN A 253 -29.25 14.34 -2.09
CA ASN A 253 -30.32 15.31 -2.12
C ASN A 253 -30.64 15.81 -3.56
N VAL A 254 -31.50 16.81 -3.71
CA VAL A 254 -31.92 17.32 -5.01
C VAL A 254 -30.78 17.92 -5.84
N LEU A 255 -29.67 18.31 -5.22
CA LEU A 255 -28.51 18.84 -5.95
C LEU A 255 -27.83 17.74 -6.78
N ASP A 256 -27.77 16.53 -6.24
CA ASP A 256 -27.22 15.36 -6.96
C ASP A 256 -28.09 14.98 -8.18
N VAL A 257 -29.40 15.15 -8.05
CA VAL A 257 -30.32 14.98 -9.21
C VAL A 257 -30.00 16.00 -10.30
N VAL A 258 -29.65 17.23 -9.93
CA VAL A 258 -29.25 18.28 -10.89
C VAL A 258 -27.92 17.91 -11.55
N ASP A 259 -26.94 17.43 -10.77
CA ASP A 259 -25.63 17.05 -11.29
C ASP A 259 -25.74 15.84 -12.21
N MET A 260 -26.51 14.83 -11.85
CA MET A 260 -26.84 13.71 -12.73
C MET A 260 -27.49 14.18 -14.03
N THR A 261 -28.46 15.08 -13.94
CA THR A 261 -29.14 15.60 -15.11
C THR A 261 -28.18 16.34 -16.04
N ASN A 262 -27.28 17.16 -15.49
CA ASN A 262 -26.27 17.88 -16.25
C ASN A 262 -25.29 16.91 -16.94
N CYS A 263 -24.77 15.93 -16.20
CA CYS A 263 -23.89 14.89 -16.73
C CYS A 263 -24.52 14.21 -17.98
N ILE A 264 -25.77 13.74 -17.87
CA ILE A 264 -26.49 13.07 -18.96
C ILE A 264 -26.74 14.02 -20.13
N LEU A 265 -27.16 15.26 -19.88
CA LEU A 265 -27.47 16.23 -20.94
C LEU A 265 -26.25 16.67 -21.76
N PHE A 266 -25.11 16.78 -21.11
CA PHE A 266 -23.87 17.27 -21.74
C PHE A 266 -22.92 16.14 -22.12
N ASN A 267 -23.27 14.88 -21.81
CA ASN A 267 -22.43 13.68 -22.01
C ASN A 267 -21.05 13.81 -21.34
N GLU A 268 -21.04 14.36 -20.13
CA GLU A 268 -19.86 14.64 -19.31
C GLU A 268 -19.85 13.77 -18.03
N CYS A 269 -20.41 12.56 -18.06
CA CYS A 269 -20.37 11.60 -16.96
C CYS A 269 -18.98 10.95 -16.91
N GLU A 270 -18.15 11.34 -15.95
CA GLU A 270 -16.74 10.91 -15.87
C GLU A 270 -16.48 9.81 -14.83
N SER A 271 -17.49 9.31 -14.13
CA SER A 271 -17.30 8.28 -13.10
C SER A 271 -18.46 7.31 -13.01
N ASN A 272 -18.17 6.08 -12.55
CA ASN A 272 -19.18 5.04 -12.26
C ASN A 272 -20.21 5.46 -11.20
N CYS A 273 -20.01 6.61 -10.55
CA CYS A 273 -20.95 7.22 -9.61
C CYS A 273 -22.30 7.54 -10.20
N PHE A 274 -22.35 7.69 -11.50
CA PHE A 274 -23.53 8.04 -12.24
C PHE A 274 -24.33 6.80 -12.71
N ASP A 275 -23.74 5.59 -12.66
CA ASP A 275 -24.44 4.33 -12.95
C ASP A 275 -24.97 3.70 -11.66
N LEU A 276 -26.12 4.17 -11.23
CA LEU A 276 -26.72 3.75 -9.96
C LEU A 276 -27.56 2.49 -10.06
N ASN A 277 -27.91 2.10 -11.27
CA ASN A 277 -28.64 0.87 -11.53
C ASN A 277 -27.73 -0.27 -12.04
N GLU A 278 -26.41 0.00 -12.23
CA GLU A 278 -25.38 -0.96 -12.66
C GLU A 278 -25.67 -1.59 -14.04
N ASP A 279 -26.18 -0.77 -14.99
CA ASP A 279 -26.48 -1.24 -16.34
C ASP A 279 -25.46 -0.79 -17.40
N ASP A 280 -24.35 -0.17 -16.98
CA ASP A 280 -23.28 0.41 -17.82
C ASP A 280 -23.77 1.56 -18.73
N GLU A 281 -24.95 2.14 -18.48
CA GLU A 281 -25.51 3.28 -19.24
C GLU A 281 -25.89 4.44 -18.32
N TYR A 282 -25.33 5.63 -18.53
CA TYR A 282 -25.72 6.85 -17.80
C TYR A 282 -26.96 7.47 -18.42
N ASN A 283 -28.13 7.26 -17.79
CA ASN A 283 -29.40 7.68 -18.35
C ASN A 283 -30.45 8.05 -17.28
N VAL A 284 -31.69 8.30 -17.71
CA VAL A 284 -32.78 8.72 -16.81
C VAL A 284 -33.12 7.66 -15.74
N LEU A 285 -32.74 6.41 -15.93
CA LEU A 285 -33.02 5.36 -14.94
C LEU A 285 -32.20 5.57 -13.68
N ASP A 286 -30.95 6.08 -13.81
CA ASP A 286 -30.09 6.42 -12.68
C ASP A 286 -30.66 7.62 -11.88
N ILE A 287 -31.23 8.61 -12.59
CA ILE A 287 -31.94 9.71 -11.93
C ILE A 287 -33.09 9.18 -11.06
N LEU A 288 -33.82 8.17 -11.54
CA LEU A 288 -34.92 7.59 -10.76
C LEU A 288 -34.41 6.90 -9.49
N VAL A 289 -33.21 6.31 -9.51
CA VAL A 289 -32.60 5.71 -8.33
C VAL A 289 -32.28 6.78 -7.28
N ILE A 290 -31.65 7.91 -7.66
CA ILE A 290 -31.40 9.02 -6.72
C ILE A 290 -32.70 9.57 -6.12
N VAL A 291 -33.71 9.76 -6.97
CA VAL A 291 -35.02 10.27 -6.51
C VAL A 291 -35.65 9.30 -5.51
N ASP A 292 -35.53 8.00 -5.73
CA ASP A 292 -36.04 7.00 -4.78
C ASP A 292 -35.29 7.05 -3.45
N PHE A 293 -33.97 7.22 -3.45
CA PHE A 293 -33.16 7.44 -2.23
C PHE A 293 -33.59 8.70 -1.45
N ILE A 294 -33.94 9.79 -2.14
CA ILE A 294 -34.34 11.04 -1.49
C ILE A 294 -35.73 10.94 -0.86
N LEU A 295 -36.62 10.12 -1.43
CA LEU A 295 -38.04 10.04 -1.02
C LEU A 295 -38.30 8.98 0.06
N ASN A 296 -37.39 8.03 0.30
CA ASN A 296 -37.52 6.95 1.27
C ASN A 296 -36.56 7.05 2.43
#